data_91c0353e8d51039fe337a9dcd198498e
#
_entry.id   91c0353e8d51039fe337a9dcd198498e
#
_cell.length_a   1.000
_cell.length_b   1.000
_cell.length_c   1.000
_cell.angle_alpha   90.00
_cell.angle_beta   90.00
_cell.angle_gamma   90.00
#
_symmetry.space_group_name_H-M   'P 1'
#
loop_
_entity.id
_entity.type
_entity.pdbx_description
1 polymer ?
#
loop_
_entity_poly.entity_id
_entity_poly.type
_entity_poly.pdbx_seq_one_letter_code
_entity_poly.pdbx_strand_id
1 'polypeptide(L)'
;EAEDGAGDRVALKLFHPGLLAEESGRSRLRREVAMLQKVRGPFVAEVVDAETDEAEAFIVTELVDGPTLEQDVADSGVYDGGDLADLARRLGEAVESIHRVGVLHRDLKPSNVMIGPKGPVLIDFGIAQLGEDARLTMPGSLTHTPGYCDPVVLNGGDPNPQADWWSLAAVVAFAATGRSPFGTGSAPAIMRRVLDGQPDLRGLPEATARALEAALDTDPSRRIGYSELVESLETGEFAGARQGGDSAAPARAGRHA
;
A
#
# COMPACT_ATOMS: atom_id res chain seq x y z
N GLU A 1 -21.07 5.00 7.18
CA GLU A 1 -21.92 3.84 7.48
C GLU A 1 -23.32 4.09 6.97
N ALA A 2 -23.98 3.08 6.38
CA ALA A 2 -25.34 3.11 5.85
C ALA A 2 -25.99 1.73 6.05
N GLU A 3 -27.29 1.63 5.76
CA GLU A 3 -28.00 0.37 5.65
C GLU A 3 -28.42 0.18 4.19
N ASP A 4 -28.30 -1.03 3.68
CA ASP A 4 -28.79 -1.40 2.34
C ASP A 4 -30.28 -1.69 2.34
N GLY A 5 -30.86 -2.02 1.18
CA GLY A 5 -32.30 -2.32 1.03
C GLY A 5 -32.75 -3.62 1.76
N ALA A 6 -31.82 -4.45 2.23
CA ALA A 6 -32.09 -5.65 3.04
C ALA A 6 -31.97 -5.38 4.55
N GLY A 7 -31.46 -4.21 4.95
CA GLY A 7 -31.22 -3.82 6.33
C GLY A 7 -29.83 -4.22 6.84
N ASP A 8 -28.93 -4.64 5.94
CA ASP A 8 -27.56 -4.96 6.29
C ASP A 8 -26.71 -3.67 6.36
N ARG A 9 -25.80 -3.62 7.34
CA ARG A 9 -24.88 -2.47 7.51
C ARG A 9 -23.77 -2.53 6.45
N VAL A 10 -23.56 -1.39 5.79
CA VAL A 10 -22.58 -1.24 4.71
C VAL A 10 -21.76 0.03 4.89
N ALA A 11 -20.61 0.10 4.22
CA ALA A 11 -19.83 1.32 4.10
C ALA A 11 -20.16 2.00 2.76
N LEU A 12 -20.66 3.23 2.83
CA LEU A 12 -21.00 4.06 1.66
C LEU A 12 -19.94 5.15 1.51
N LYS A 13 -19.33 5.23 0.32
CA LYS A 13 -18.40 6.29 -0.08
C LYS A 13 -18.97 7.08 -1.23
N LEU A 14 -19.23 8.37 -1.00
CA LEU A 14 -19.67 9.30 -2.04
C LEU A 14 -18.44 9.87 -2.76
N PHE A 15 -18.52 9.99 -4.08
CA PHE A 15 -17.48 10.64 -4.86
C PHE A 15 -17.73 12.15 -4.97
N HIS A 16 -16.64 12.91 -4.96
CA HIS A 16 -16.74 14.36 -5.11
C HIS A 16 -17.24 14.71 -6.52
N PRO A 17 -18.22 15.63 -6.66
CA PRO A 17 -18.79 16.01 -7.97
C PRO A 17 -17.75 16.45 -9.01
N GLY A 18 -16.64 17.03 -8.57
CA GLY A 18 -15.52 17.41 -9.43
C GLY A 18 -14.85 16.25 -10.18
N LEU A 19 -14.93 15.02 -9.63
CA LEU A 19 -14.44 13.80 -10.29
C LEU A 19 -15.28 13.45 -11.54
N LEU A 20 -16.53 13.82 -11.51
CA LEU A 20 -17.54 13.51 -12.52
C LEU A 20 -17.75 14.66 -13.54
N ALA A 21 -17.03 15.77 -13.37
CA ALA A 21 -17.21 16.96 -14.20
C ALA A 21 -16.82 16.71 -15.67
N GLU A 22 -15.86 15.81 -15.91
CA GLU A 22 -15.39 15.45 -17.24
C GLU A 22 -15.80 14.02 -17.62
N GLU A 23 -16.20 13.80 -18.88
CA GLU A 23 -16.56 12.47 -19.39
C GLU A 23 -15.41 11.47 -19.30
N SER A 24 -14.17 11.94 -19.45
CA SER A 24 -12.95 11.15 -19.26
C SER A 24 -12.83 10.61 -17.83
N GLY A 25 -13.15 11.43 -16.82
CA GLY A 25 -13.18 11.06 -15.42
C GLY A 25 -14.26 10.00 -15.12
N ARG A 26 -15.49 10.22 -15.61
CA ARG A 26 -16.58 9.25 -15.48
C ARG A 26 -16.26 7.90 -16.12
N SER A 27 -15.75 7.92 -17.36
CA SER A 27 -15.38 6.69 -18.07
C SER A 27 -14.29 5.89 -17.33
N ARG A 28 -13.33 6.60 -16.72
CA ARG A 28 -12.27 6.00 -15.90
C ARG A 28 -12.82 5.40 -14.61
N LEU A 29 -13.69 6.14 -13.91
CA LEU A 29 -14.37 5.68 -12.70
C LEU A 29 -15.17 4.40 -12.96
N ARG A 30 -16.05 4.39 -13.99
CA ARG A 30 -16.82 3.20 -14.37
C ARG A 30 -15.93 1.97 -14.60
N ARG A 31 -14.82 2.15 -15.30
CA ARG A 31 -13.89 1.04 -15.60
C ARG A 31 -13.26 0.49 -14.33
N GLU A 32 -12.76 1.34 -13.44
CA GLU A 32 -12.13 0.86 -12.20
C GLU A 32 -13.15 0.24 -11.25
N VAL A 33 -14.30 0.84 -11.07
CA VAL A 33 -15.38 0.25 -10.26
C VAL A 33 -15.77 -1.14 -10.79
N ALA A 34 -15.94 -1.28 -12.12
CA ALA A 34 -16.25 -2.56 -12.75
C ALA A 34 -15.13 -3.62 -12.55
N MET A 35 -13.88 -3.19 -12.38
CA MET A 35 -12.78 -4.09 -12.04
C MET A 35 -12.77 -4.42 -10.54
N LEU A 36 -12.99 -3.44 -9.68
CA LEU A 36 -13.08 -3.64 -8.23
C LEU A 36 -14.21 -4.61 -7.85
N GLN A 37 -15.35 -4.55 -8.54
CA GLN A 37 -16.43 -5.51 -8.36
C GLN A 37 -16.04 -6.97 -8.66
N LYS A 38 -14.89 -7.22 -9.28
CA LYS A 38 -14.33 -8.57 -9.54
C LYS A 38 -13.33 -9.01 -8.48
N VAL A 39 -12.87 -8.10 -7.62
CA VAL A 39 -11.95 -8.46 -6.54
C VAL A 39 -12.66 -9.41 -5.59
N ARG A 40 -12.02 -10.51 -5.28
CA ARG A 40 -12.47 -11.48 -4.27
C ARG A 40 -11.25 -11.90 -3.47
N GLY A 41 -11.37 -11.83 -2.17
CA GLY A 41 -10.30 -12.25 -1.27
C GLY A 41 -10.70 -12.06 0.19
N PRO A 42 -10.14 -12.85 1.10
CA PRO A 42 -10.55 -12.85 2.51
C PRO A 42 -10.12 -11.57 3.26
N PHE A 43 -9.20 -10.80 2.68
CA PHE A 43 -8.57 -9.64 3.32
C PHE A 43 -8.81 -8.33 2.55
N VAL A 44 -9.87 -8.29 1.75
CA VAL A 44 -10.28 -7.12 0.97
C VAL A 44 -11.77 -6.92 1.16
N ALA A 45 -12.21 -5.71 1.54
CA ALA A 45 -13.63 -5.40 1.60
C ALA A 45 -14.26 -5.48 0.21
N GLU A 46 -15.27 -6.33 0.05
CA GLU A 46 -15.93 -6.53 -1.24
C GLU A 46 -16.79 -5.32 -1.61
N VAL A 47 -16.77 -4.98 -2.90
CA VAL A 47 -17.72 -4.01 -3.46
C VAL A 47 -19.07 -4.71 -3.62
N VAL A 48 -20.06 -4.21 -2.86
CA VAL A 48 -21.43 -4.74 -2.84
C VAL A 48 -22.28 -4.09 -3.95
N ASP A 49 -22.14 -2.75 -4.10
CA ASP A 49 -22.89 -1.98 -5.07
C ASP A 49 -22.13 -0.72 -5.47
N ALA A 50 -22.48 -0.10 -6.59
CA ALA A 50 -21.90 1.17 -7.03
C ALA A 50 -22.79 1.87 -8.05
N GLU A 51 -22.87 3.20 -7.97
CA GLU A 51 -23.47 4.07 -8.98
C GLU A 51 -22.39 5.03 -9.50
N THR A 52 -22.25 5.09 -10.81
CA THR A 52 -21.20 5.89 -11.46
C THR A 52 -21.72 6.85 -12.53
N ASP A 53 -22.99 6.77 -12.86
CA ASP A 53 -23.59 7.49 -13.99
C ASP A 53 -24.44 8.70 -13.57
N GLU A 54 -24.87 8.75 -12.32
CA GLU A 54 -25.68 9.82 -11.77
C GLU A 54 -24.83 10.99 -11.24
N ALA A 55 -25.52 12.09 -10.92
CA ALA A 55 -24.88 13.28 -10.35
C ALA A 55 -24.25 13.01 -8.98
N GLU A 56 -24.73 12.00 -8.26
CA GLU A 56 -24.21 11.53 -6.99
C GLU A 56 -23.68 10.09 -7.16
N ALA A 57 -22.45 9.97 -7.68
CA ALA A 57 -21.80 8.67 -7.78
C ALA A 57 -21.30 8.19 -6.41
N PHE A 58 -21.44 6.89 -6.17
CA PHE A 58 -21.01 6.26 -4.91
C PHE A 58 -20.53 4.82 -5.14
N ILE A 59 -19.83 4.31 -4.14
CA ILE A 59 -19.50 2.90 -4.02
C ILE A 59 -19.93 2.42 -2.64
N VAL A 60 -20.49 1.22 -2.59
CA VAL A 60 -20.89 0.51 -1.37
C VAL A 60 -19.97 -0.67 -1.20
N THR A 61 -19.37 -0.80 -0.03
CA THR A 61 -18.53 -1.95 0.31
C THR A 61 -19.06 -2.63 1.57
N GLU A 62 -18.62 -3.86 1.77
CA GLU A 62 -18.74 -4.54 3.06
C GLU A 62 -18.32 -3.61 4.19
N LEU A 63 -19.10 -3.55 5.29
CA LEU A 63 -18.69 -2.89 6.51
C LEU A 63 -17.85 -3.88 7.34
N VAL A 64 -16.61 -3.52 7.60
CA VAL A 64 -15.72 -4.32 8.44
C VAL A 64 -15.83 -3.83 9.88
N ASP A 65 -16.33 -4.67 10.77
CA ASP A 65 -16.40 -4.36 12.21
C ASP A 65 -15.01 -4.52 12.84
N GLY A 66 -14.51 -3.45 13.46
CA GLY A 66 -13.22 -3.43 14.15
C GLY A 66 -12.54 -2.06 14.08
N PRO A 67 -11.41 -1.89 14.76
CA PRO A 67 -10.59 -0.68 14.67
C PRO A 67 -9.80 -0.62 13.36
N THR A 68 -9.33 0.56 12.98
CA THR A 68 -8.26 0.67 11.99
C THR A 68 -6.95 0.17 12.59
N LEU A 69 -5.98 -0.22 11.75
CA LEU A 69 -4.64 -0.60 12.21
C LEU A 69 -3.97 0.52 13.03
N GLU A 70 -4.25 1.78 12.69
CA GLU A 70 -3.77 2.93 13.45
C GLU A 70 -4.33 2.96 14.87
N GLN A 71 -5.64 2.70 15.03
CA GLN A 71 -6.31 2.62 16.33
C GLN A 71 -5.86 1.38 17.10
N ASP A 72 -5.79 0.23 16.44
CA ASP A 72 -5.37 -1.02 17.09
C ASP A 72 -3.94 -0.93 17.64
N VAL A 73 -3.01 -0.38 16.88
CA VAL A 73 -1.63 -0.14 17.35
C VAL A 73 -1.60 0.84 18.53
N ALA A 74 -2.46 1.87 18.52
CA ALA A 74 -2.52 2.84 19.61
C ALA A 74 -3.10 2.22 20.91
N ASP A 75 -4.09 1.33 20.79
CA ASP A 75 -4.83 0.77 21.91
C ASP A 75 -4.20 -0.54 22.43
N SER A 76 -3.70 -1.39 21.53
CA SER A 76 -3.23 -2.75 21.82
C SER A 76 -1.69 -2.88 21.79
N GLY A 77 -0.99 -1.91 21.20
CA GLY A 77 0.46 -1.93 21.02
C GLY A 77 0.89 -2.36 19.61
N VAL A 78 2.21 -2.43 19.42
CA VAL A 78 2.82 -2.77 18.14
C VAL A 78 2.74 -4.27 17.86
N TYR A 79 2.80 -4.61 16.58
CA TYR A 79 2.94 -6.00 16.11
C TYR A 79 4.39 -6.41 16.12
N ASP A 80 4.68 -7.63 16.60
CA ASP A 80 6.02 -8.21 16.58
C ASP A 80 6.01 -9.69 16.19
N GLY A 81 7.19 -10.25 15.93
CA GLY A 81 7.36 -11.67 15.65
C GLY A 81 6.36 -12.25 14.65
N GLY A 82 5.68 -13.34 15.05
CA GLY A 82 4.72 -14.04 14.23
C GLY A 82 3.47 -13.20 13.88
N ASP A 83 3.04 -12.31 14.77
CA ASP A 83 1.86 -11.46 14.53
C ASP A 83 2.15 -10.42 13.44
N LEU A 84 3.35 -9.84 13.43
CA LEU A 84 3.78 -8.94 12.36
C LEU A 84 3.91 -9.67 11.02
N ALA A 85 4.47 -10.87 11.01
CA ALA A 85 4.60 -11.68 9.81
C ALA A 85 3.23 -12.08 9.25
N ASP A 86 2.28 -12.50 10.12
CA ASP A 86 0.92 -12.85 9.71
C ASP A 86 0.15 -11.65 9.16
N LEU A 87 0.26 -10.49 9.80
CA LEU A 87 -0.29 -9.22 9.30
C LEU A 87 0.25 -8.91 7.90
N ALA A 88 1.58 -8.92 7.72
CA ALA A 88 2.23 -8.64 6.45
C ALA A 88 1.79 -9.62 5.37
N ARG A 89 1.79 -10.94 5.65
CA ARG A 89 1.38 -11.97 4.70
C ARG A 89 -0.06 -11.77 4.23
N ARG A 90 -1.02 -11.56 5.14
CA ARG A 90 -2.44 -11.37 4.79
C ARG A 90 -2.68 -10.10 3.99
N LEU A 91 -2.02 -9.01 4.35
CA LEU A 91 -2.10 -7.76 3.58
C LEU A 91 -1.46 -7.92 2.19
N GLY A 92 -0.40 -8.71 2.07
CA GLY A 92 0.18 -9.09 0.78
C GLY A 92 -0.81 -9.85 -0.10
N GLU A 93 -1.50 -10.86 0.44
CA GLU A 93 -2.56 -11.60 -0.25
C GLU A 93 -3.71 -10.68 -0.72
N ALA A 94 -4.06 -9.68 0.09
CA ALA A 94 -5.05 -8.67 -0.27
C ALA A 94 -4.60 -7.84 -1.48
N VAL A 95 -3.38 -7.28 -1.45
CA VAL A 95 -2.82 -6.48 -2.55
C VAL A 95 -2.69 -7.32 -3.83
N GLU A 96 -2.23 -8.57 -3.73
CA GLU A 96 -2.20 -9.48 -4.88
C GLU A 96 -3.58 -9.72 -5.50
N SER A 97 -4.63 -9.84 -4.66
CA SER A 97 -6.00 -10.04 -5.13
C SER A 97 -6.50 -8.86 -5.95
N ILE A 98 -6.12 -7.63 -5.56
CA ILE A 98 -6.42 -6.39 -6.27
C ILE A 98 -5.62 -6.32 -7.58
N HIS A 99 -4.32 -6.56 -7.53
CA HIS A 99 -3.46 -6.52 -8.71
C HIS A 99 -3.83 -7.56 -9.77
N ARG A 100 -4.33 -8.74 -9.36
CA ARG A 100 -4.77 -9.81 -10.25
C ARG A 100 -5.90 -9.39 -11.20
N VAL A 101 -6.75 -8.45 -10.79
CA VAL A 101 -7.81 -7.88 -11.64
C VAL A 101 -7.37 -6.60 -12.37
N GLY A 102 -6.09 -6.22 -12.27
CA GLY A 102 -5.52 -5.07 -12.96
C GLY A 102 -5.80 -3.73 -12.28
N VAL A 103 -6.13 -3.73 -10.99
CA VAL A 103 -6.36 -2.51 -10.19
C VAL A 103 -5.18 -2.28 -9.26
N LEU A 104 -4.87 -1.01 -8.99
CA LEU A 104 -3.92 -0.57 -7.96
C LEU A 104 -4.68 0.02 -6.79
N HIS A 105 -4.16 -0.17 -5.56
CA HIS A 105 -4.78 0.42 -4.36
C HIS A 105 -4.50 1.91 -4.23
N ARG A 106 -3.29 2.36 -4.51
CA ARG A 106 -2.80 3.76 -4.56
C ARG A 106 -2.82 4.55 -3.25
N ASP A 107 -3.58 4.13 -2.23
CA ASP A 107 -3.71 4.82 -0.93
C ASP A 107 -3.54 3.86 0.25
N LEU A 108 -2.53 2.99 0.19
CA LEU A 108 -2.18 2.10 1.29
C LEU A 108 -1.61 2.91 2.46
N LYS A 109 -2.31 2.84 3.61
CA LYS A 109 -1.94 3.49 4.87
C LYS A 109 -2.64 2.80 6.03
N PRO A 110 -2.20 2.97 7.28
CA PRO A 110 -2.78 2.29 8.44
C PRO A 110 -4.28 2.55 8.65
N SER A 111 -4.78 3.74 8.31
CA SER A 111 -6.21 4.06 8.40
C SER A 111 -7.08 3.39 7.33
N ASN A 112 -6.48 2.80 6.29
CA ASN A 112 -7.18 2.03 5.25
C ASN A 112 -7.02 0.51 5.45
N VAL A 113 -6.57 0.09 6.63
CA VAL A 113 -6.54 -1.31 7.08
C VAL A 113 -7.43 -1.43 8.31
N MET A 114 -8.48 -2.24 8.23
CA MET A 114 -9.33 -2.58 9.37
C MET A 114 -8.86 -3.89 10.00
N ILE A 115 -8.88 -3.97 11.32
CA ILE A 115 -8.60 -5.20 12.06
C ILE A 115 -9.93 -5.84 12.45
N GLY A 116 -10.44 -6.66 11.54
CA GLY A 116 -11.69 -7.38 11.73
C GLY A 116 -11.53 -8.69 12.51
N PRO A 117 -12.65 -9.38 12.83
CA PRO A 117 -12.63 -10.63 13.61
C PRO A 117 -11.85 -11.77 12.94
N LYS A 118 -11.66 -11.71 11.60
CA LYS A 118 -10.94 -12.71 10.81
C LYS A 118 -9.51 -12.29 10.45
N GLY A 119 -9.08 -11.11 10.85
CA GLY A 119 -7.77 -10.54 10.56
C GLY A 119 -7.86 -9.19 9.83
N PRO A 120 -6.73 -8.71 9.26
CA PRO A 120 -6.68 -7.43 8.58
C PRO A 120 -7.50 -7.46 7.29
N VAL A 121 -8.18 -6.36 6.99
CA VAL A 121 -8.96 -6.19 5.75
C VAL A 121 -8.61 -4.83 5.15
N LEU A 122 -8.20 -4.81 3.88
CA LEU A 122 -8.01 -3.59 3.12
C LEU A 122 -9.35 -2.98 2.76
N ILE A 123 -9.47 -1.69 3.03
CA ILE A 123 -10.63 -0.88 2.69
C ILE A 123 -10.19 0.32 1.83
N ASP A 124 -11.16 1.03 1.25
CA ASP A 124 -10.95 2.35 0.64
C ASP A 124 -9.91 2.39 -0.49
N PHE A 125 -10.18 1.70 -1.59
CA PHE A 125 -9.39 1.82 -2.81
C PHE A 125 -9.28 3.29 -3.25
N GLY A 126 -8.08 3.71 -3.65
CA GLY A 126 -7.76 5.09 -4.03
C GLY A 126 -8.44 5.58 -5.34
N ILE A 127 -9.71 5.20 -5.54
CA ILE A 127 -10.52 5.60 -6.72
C ILE A 127 -10.64 7.13 -6.83
N ALA A 128 -10.65 7.84 -5.69
CA ALA A 128 -10.70 9.30 -5.68
C ALA A 128 -9.51 9.94 -6.40
N GLN A 129 -8.38 9.26 -6.46
CA GLN A 129 -7.15 9.74 -7.11
C GLN A 129 -7.20 9.65 -8.65
N LEU A 130 -8.15 8.90 -9.21
CA LEU A 130 -8.34 8.79 -10.67
C LEU A 130 -8.72 10.12 -11.34
N GLY A 131 -9.36 11.02 -10.61
CA GLY A 131 -9.73 12.36 -11.10
C GLY A 131 -8.61 13.38 -10.99
N GLU A 132 -7.52 13.05 -10.30
CA GLU A 132 -6.46 13.97 -9.93
C GLU A 132 -5.16 13.76 -10.71
N ASP A 133 -5.03 12.70 -11.50
CA ASP A 133 -3.89 12.47 -12.42
C ASP A 133 -3.61 13.69 -13.34
N ALA A 134 -4.63 14.52 -13.58
CA ALA A 134 -4.48 15.79 -14.31
C ALA A 134 -4.08 16.97 -13.40
N ARG A 135 -4.11 16.83 -12.06
CA ARG A 135 -3.89 17.92 -11.09
C ARG A 135 -2.66 17.73 -10.21
N LEU A 136 -1.90 16.65 -10.36
CA LEU A 136 -0.62 16.41 -9.66
C LEU A 136 0.42 17.53 -9.92
N THR A 137 0.17 18.42 -10.88
CA THR A 137 1.00 19.59 -11.18
C THR A 137 0.62 20.86 -10.43
N MET A 138 -0.44 20.86 -9.61
CA MET A 138 -0.82 22.04 -8.83
C MET A 138 -0.14 22.02 -7.46
N PRO A 139 0.70 23.00 -7.12
CA PRO A 139 1.28 23.12 -5.79
C PRO A 139 0.18 23.27 -4.73
N GLY A 140 0.05 22.27 -3.83
CA GLY A 140 -0.91 22.30 -2.72
C GLY A 140 -2.02 21.26 -2.76
N SER A 141 -2.16 20.48 -3.83
CA SER A 141 -3.13 19.36 -3.94
C SER A 141 -2.43 18.03 -3.62
N LEU A 142 -2.05 17.83 -2.37
CA LEU A 142 -1.52 16.53 -1.90
C LEU A 142 -2.69 15.62 -1.50
N THR A 143 -3.10 14.76 -2.41
CA THR A 143 -4.13 13.73 -2.16
C THR A 143 -3.57 12.48 -1.48
N HIS A 144 -2.26 12.32 -1.47
CA HIS A 144 -1.57 11.22 -0.79
C HIS A 144 -1.17 11.60 0.64
N THR A 145 -1.16 10.62 1.54
CA THR A 145 -0.48 10.73 2.83
C THR A 145 1.02 10.57 2.58
N PRO A 146 1.85 11.64 2.62
CA PRO A 146 3.19 11.62 2.02
C PRO A 146 4.10 10.51 2.55
N GLY A 147 3.94 10.10 3.81
CA GLY A 147 4.76 9.08 4.45
C GLY A 147 4.49 7.65 3.98
N TYR A 148 3.46 7.45 3.15
CA TYR A 148 3.05 6.15 2.60
C TYR A 148 2.99 6.15 1.07
N CYS A 149 3.47 7.22 0.42
CA CYS A 149 3.51 7.32 -1.02
C CYS A 149 4.92 7.00 -1.54
N ASP A 150 5.00 6.11 -2.51
CA ASP A 150 6.24 5.68 -3.17
C ASP A 150 7.05 6.87 -3.68
N PRO A 151 8.40 6.90 -3.47
CA PRO A 151 9.27 7.96 -3.94
C PRO A 151 9.19 8.25 -5.43
N VAL A 152 8.96 7.22 -6.27
CA VAL A 152 8.82 7.38 -7.73
C VAL A 152 7.55 8.17 -8.05
N VAL A 153 6.44 7.83 -7.37
CA VAL A 153 5.16 8.53 -7.54
C VAL A 153 5.25 9.97 -7.00
N LEU A 154 5.90 10.18 -5.84
CA LEU A 154 6.15 11.52 -5.31
C LEU A 154 6.98 12.41 -6.25
N ASN A 155 7.86 11.81 -7.06
CA ASN A 155 8.64 12.50 -8.08
C ASN A 155 7.90 12.63 -9.44
N GLY A 156 6.60 12.30 -9.48
CA GLY A 156 5.78 12.46 -10.68
C GLY A 156 5.80 11.26 -11.64
N GLY A 157 6.31 10.11 -11.20
CA GLY A 157 6.18 8.86 -11.94
C GLY A 157 4.76 8.27 -11.84
N ASP A 158 4.41 7.42 -12.80
CA ASP A 158 3.10 6.77 -12.81
C ASP A 158 2.98 5.72 -11.70
N PRO A 159 1.81 5.65 -11.02
CA PRO A 159 1.50 4.58 -10.09
C PRO A 159 1.57 3.21 -10.78
N ASN A 160 2.18 2.25 -10.12
CA ASN A 160 2.37 0.89 -10.63
C ASN A 160 2.33 -0.12 -9.46
N PRO A 161 2.28 -1.43 -9.71
CA PRO A 161 2.22 -2.43 -8.62
C PRO A 161 3.36 -2.32 -7.60
N GLN A 162 4.56 -1.89 -8.02
CA GLN A 162 5.70 -1.73 -7.10
C GLN A 162 5.47 -0.58 -6.11
N ALA A 163 4.71 0.44 -6.50
CA ALA A 163 4.34 1.54 -5.61
C ALA A 163 3.42 1.08 -4.48
N ASP A 164 2.44 0.19 -4.76
CA ASP A 164 1.60 -0.40 -3.73
C ASP A 164 2.42 -1.29 -2.76
N TRP A 165 3.38 -2.08 -3.28
CA TRP A 165 4.27 -2.89 -2.44
C TRP A 165 5.15 -2.05 -1.52
N TRP A 166 5.68 -0.94 -2.01
CA TRP A 166 6.43 0.00 -1.19
C TRP A 166 5.55 0.61 -0.11
N SER A 167 4.34 1.06 -0.46
CA SER A 167 3.38 1.63 0.49
C SER A 167 2.97 0.60 1.55
N LEU A 168 2.79 -0.67 1.16
CA LEU A 168 2.50 -1.76 2.10
C LEU A 168 3.68 -2.03 3.04
N ALA A 169 4.92 -1.99 2.56
CA ALA A 169 6.09 -2.10 3.44
C ALA A 169 6.14 -0.95 4.46
N ALA A 170 5.73 0.26 4.07
CA ALA A 170 5.61 1.40 5.00
C ALA A 170 4.49 1.17 6.04
N VAL A 171 3.37 0.53 5.68
CA VAL A 171 2.31 0.12 6.63
C VAL A 171 2.83 -0.92 7.62
N VAL A 172 3.59 -1.92 7.15
CA VAL A 172 4.23 -2.94 8.02
C VAL A 172 5.23 -2.30 8.97
N ALA A 173 6.04 -1.34 8.50
CA ALA A 173 6.96 -0.58 9.34
C ALA A 173 6.24 0.22 10.44
N PHE A 174 5.07 0.80 10.12
CA PHE A 174 4.20 1.44 11.11
C PHE A 174 3.69 0.43 12.13
N ALA A 175 3.16 -0.71 11.69
CA ALA A 175 2.63 -1.74 12.59
C ALA A 175 3.72 -2.23 13.57
N ALA A 176 4.95 -2.39 13.10
CA ALA A 176 6.08 -2.84 13.90
C ALA A 176 6.62 -1.80 14.89
N THR A 177 6.49 -0.51 14.58
CA THR A 177 7.12 0.56 15.38
C THR A 177 6.14 1.44 16.15
N GLY A 178 4.86 1.42 15.78
CA GLY A 178 3.84 2.36 16.27
C GLY A 178 4.10 3.81 15.82
N ARG A 179 5.04 4.02 14.91
CA ARG A 179 5.41 5.34 14.42
C ARG A 179 5.30 5.42 12.90
N SER A 180 4.88 6.59 12.40
CA SER A 180 4.97 6.83 10.96
C SER A 180 6.43 6.68 10.50
N PRO A 181 6.72 5.80 9.53
CA PRO A 181 8.09 5.45 9.17
C PRO A 181 8.93 6.65 8.68
N PHE A 182 8.28 7.68 8.15
CA PHE A 182 8.95 8.91 7.74
C PHE A 182 8.59 10.10 8.65
N GLY A 183 8.13 9.81 9.87
CA GLY A 183 7.85 10.77 10.92
C GLY A 183 6.64 11.66 10.63
N THR A 184 6.48 12.69 11.44
CA THR A 184 5.38 13.67 11.38
C THR A 184 5.88 15.05 11.00
N GLY A 185 4.96 16.00 10.74
CA GLY A 185 5.28 17.38 10.43
C GLY A 185 4.59 17.86 9.16
N SER A 186 5.16 18.91 8.52
CA SER A 186 4.61 19.41 7.27
C SER A 186 4.81 18.43 6.12
N ALA A 187 3.86 18.38 5.17
CA ALA A 187 3.93 17.49 4.03
C ALA A 187 5.26 17.59 3.25
N PRO A 188 5.82 18.79 2.96
CA PRO A 188 7.12 18.89 2.31
C PRO A 188 8.27 18.26 3.13
N ALA A 189 8.22 18.34 4.46
CA ALA A 189 9.26 17.77 5.31
C ALA A 189 9.18 16.23 5.33
N ILE A 190 7.97 15.66 5.33
CA ILE A 190 7.77 14.22 5.22
C ILE A 190 8.21 13.72 3.84
N MET A 191 7.77 14.37 2.76
CA MET A 191 8.19 14.05 1.39
C MET A 191 9.72 14.04 1.24
N ARG A 192 10.39 15.04 1.83
CA ARG A 192 11.86 15.08 1.83
C ARG A 192 12.47 13.83 2.45
N ARG A 193 11.98 13.39 3.62
CA ARG A 193 12.50 12.17 4.28
C ARG A 193 12.21 10.90 3.49
N VAL A 194 11.05 10.81 2.82
CA VAL A 194 10.74 9.71 1.90
C VAL A 194 11.76 9.67 0.75
N LEU A 195 11.98 10.80 0.09
CA LEU A 195 12.91 10.91 -1.04
C LEU A 195 14.38 10.71 -0.63
N ASP A 196 14.74 11.08 0.61
CA ASP A 196 16.07 10.84 1.18
C ASP A 196 16.24 9.38 1.68
N GLY A 197 15.17 8.53 1.64
CA GLY A 197 15.23 7.12 2.03
C GLY A 197 15.58 6.91 3.51
N GLN A 198 14.96 7.68 4.42
CA GLN A 198 15.30 7.69 5.85
C GLN A 198 14.11 7.23 6.72
N PRO A 199 13.72 5.94 6.68
CA PRO A 199 12.67 5.43 7.55
C PRO A 199 13.14 5.33 9.01
N ASP A 200 12.25 5.64 9.95
CA ASP A 200 12.50 5.44 11.39
C ASP A 200 12.15 4.00 11.80
N LEU A 201 13.14 3.13 11.74
CA LEU A 201 13.04 1.71 12.10
C LEU A 201 13.69 1.40 13.46
N ARG A 202 13.96 2.43 14.27
CA ARG A 202 14.62 2.26 15.58
C ARG A 202 13.79 1.41 16.53
N GLY A 203 14.45 0.50 17.24
CA GLY A 203 13.85 -0.40 18.21
C GLY A 203 13.41 -1.74 17.63
N LEU A 204 13.45 -1.93 16.30
CA LEU A 204 13.21 -3.22 15.69
C LEU A 204 14.42 -4.16 15.83
N PRO A 205 14.20 -5.49 15.82
CA PRO A 205 15.26 -6.46 15.62
C PRO A 205 16.05 -6.16 14.34
N GLU A 206 17.37 -6.43 14.35
CA GLU A 206 18.24 -6.05 13.23
C GLU A 206 17.79 -6.64 11.88
N ALA A 207 17.40 -7.91 11.85
CA ALA A 207 16.92 -8.56 10.62
C ALA A 207 15.64 -7.88 10.08
N THR A 208 14.66 -7.63 10.94
CA THR A 208 13.42 -6.93 10.59
C THR A 208 13.69 -5.53 10.06
N ALA A 209 14.56 -4.76 10.74
CA ALA A 209 14.91 -3.41 10.33
C ALA A 209 15.56 -3.41 8.94
N ARG A 210 16.53 -4.29 8.69
CA ARG A 210 17.22 -4.41 7.41
C ARG A 210 16.31 -4.86 6.27
N ALA A 211 15.38 -5.80 6.54
CA ALA A 211 14.41 -6.24 5.54
C ALA A 211 13.45 -5.10 5.15
N LEU A 212 12.93 -4.36 6.14
CA LEU A 212 12.08 -3.19 5.89
C LEU A 212 12.84 -2.05 5.18
N GLU A 213 14.10 -1.79 5.55
CA GLU A 213 14.94 -0.80 4.87
C GLU A 213 15.15 -1.16 3.40
N ALA A 214 15.42 -2.44 3.10
CA ALA A 214 15.57 -2.93 1.73
C ALA A 214 14.26 -2.90 0.93
N ALA A 215 13.10 -3.16 1.56
CA ALA A 215 11.81 -3.04 0.90
C ALA A 215 11.42 -1.57 0.63
N LEU A 216 11.89 -0.63 1.47
CA LEU A 216 11.65 0.80 1.37
C LEU A 216 12.74 1.58 0.62
N ASP A 217 13.67 0.89 -0.09
CA ASP A 217 14.70 1.57 -0.89
C ASP A 217 14.03 2.52 -1.91
N THR A 218 14.61 3.70 -2.06
CA THR A 218 14.10 4.72 -3.00
C THR A 218 14.31 4.35 -4.45
N ASP A 219 15.30 3.50 -4.74
CA ASP A 219 15.55 2.94 -6.07
C ASP A 219 14.78 1.60 -6.24
N PRO A 220 13.75 1.55 -7.12
CA PRO A 220 12.97 0.34 -7.33
C PRO A 220 13.79 -0.90 -7.72
N SER A 221 14.94 -0.70 -8.38
CA SER A 221 15.81 -1.80 -8.83
C SER A 221 16.58 -2.47 -7.69
N ARG A 222 16.64 -1.81 -6.52
CA ARG A 222 17.35 -2.28 -5.33
C ARG A 222 16.42 -2.85 -4.26
N ARG A 223 15.10 -2.69 -4.46
CA ARG A 223 14.09 -3.20 -3.52
C ARG A 223 14.06 -4.71 -3.51
N ILE A 224 13.94 -5.28 -2.32
CA ILE A 224 13.57 -6.70 -2.20
C ILE A 224 12.09 -6.88 -2.57
N GLY A 225 11.74 -8.09 -3.02
CA GLY A 225 10.36 -8.47 -3.27
C GLY A 225 9.55 -8.54 -1.96
N TYR A 226 8.25 -8.28 -2.04
CA TYR A 226 7.40 -8.33 -0.84
C TYR A 226 7.35 -9.73 -0.21
N SER A 227 7.39 -10.79 -1.00
CA SER A 227 7.51 -12.17 -0.51
C SER A 227 8.78 -12.41 0.28
N GLU A 228 9.90 -11.80 -0.12
CA GLU A 228 11.16 -11.88 0.61
C GLU A 228 11.10 -11.10 1.94
N LEU A 229 10.40 -9.96 1.95
CA LEU A 229 10.10 -9.25 3.20
C LEU A 229 9.32 -10.14 4.17
N VAL A 230 8.22 -10.76 3.72
CA VAL A 230 7.39 -11.65 4.55
C VAL A 230 8.20 -12.83 5.07
N GLU A 231 8.99 -13.50 4.23
CA GLU A 231 9.88 -14.60 4.63
C GLU A 231 10.87 -14.16 5.72
N SER A 232 11.44 -12.95 5.58
CA SER A 232 12.36 -12.40 6.57
C SER A 232 11.68 -12.13 7.91
N LEU A 233 10.42 -11.70 7.91
CA LEU A 233 9.62 -11.50 9.12
C LEU A 233 9.26 -12.84 9.79
N GLU A 234 8.94 -13.87 9.01
CA GLU A 234 8.58 -15.20 9.51
C GLU A 234 9.77 -15.93 10.11
N THR A 235 10.94 -15.83 9.48
CA THR A 235 12.15 -16.53 9.93
C THR A 235 12.95 -15.75 10.98
N GLY A 236 12.78 -14.44 11.05
CA GLY A 236 13.64 -13.55 11.84
C GLY A 236 15.05 -13.42 11.28
N GLU A 237 15.27 -13.82 10.02
CA GLU A 237 16.55 -13.77 9.33
C GLU A 237 16.44 -12.93 8.05
N PHE A 238 17.48 -12.17 7.72
CA PHE A 238 17.59 -11.42 6.47
C PHE A 238 18.99 -11.60 5.87
N ALA A 239 19.05 -12.31 4.76
CA ALA A 239 20.33 -12.61 4.08
C ALA A 239 20.88 -11.41 3.26
N GLY A 240 20.06 -10.35 3.06
CA GLY A 240 20.36 -9.24 2.17
C GLY A 240 20.11 -9.59 0.70
N ALA A 241 19.75 -8.61 -0.12
CA ALA A 241 19.64 -8.81 -1.55
C ALA A 241 20.95 -9.41 -2.09
N ARG A 242 20.87 -10.56 -2.77
CA ARG A 242 22.02 -11.15 -3.44
C ARG A 242 22.50 -10.14 -4.48
N GLN A 243 23.63 -9.49 -4.22
CA GLN A 243 24.30 -8.68 -5.22
C GLN A 243 24.56 -9.57 -6.45
N GLY A 244 23.89 -9.24 -7.56
CA GLY A 244 24.00 -9.99 -8.78
C GLY A 244 25.45 -10.11 -9.24
N GLY A 245 25.90 -11.35 -9.41
CA GLY A 245 26.88 -11.74 -10.39
C GLY A 245 28.30 -11.28 -10.19
N ASP A 246 29.04 -11.99 -9.35
CA ASP A 246 30.47 -12.15 -9.61
C ASP A 246 30.62 -13.10 -10.82
N SER A 247 30.67 -12.50 -12.01
CA SER A 247 31.05 -13.19 -13.25
C SER A 247 32.54 -13.46 -13.16
N ALA A 248 32.91 -14.60 -12.60
CA ALA A 248 34.26 -15.12 -12.67
C ALA A 248 34.63 -15.30 -14.15
N ALA A 249 35.46 -14.40 -14.67
CA ALA A 249 36.11 -14.55 -15.97
C ALA A 249 36.97 -15.82 -15.97
N PRO A 250 36.90 -16.67 -17.02
CA PRO A 250 37.75 -17.86 -17.08
C PRO A 250 39.20 -17.47 -17.23
N ALA A 251 40.04 -17.96 -16.34
CA ALA A 251 41.48 -17.84 -16.38
C ALA A 251 41.99 -18.40 -17.72
N ARG A 252 42.63 -17.55 -18.53
CA ARG A 252 43.37 -17.97 -19.71
C ARG A 252 44.57 -18.82 -19.30
N ALA A 253 44.52 -20.11 -19.60
CA ALA A 253 45.66 -20.99 -19.52
C ALA A 253 46.73 -20.51 -20.53
N GLY A 254 47.88 -20.07 -20.01
CA GLY A 254 49.07 -19.78 -20.82
C GLY A 254 49.63 -21.06 -21.42
N ARG A 255 49.76 -21.07 -22.74
CA ARG A 255 50.59 -22.06 -23.46
C ARG A 255 52.02 -21.54 -23.47
N HIS A 256 52.94 -22.25 -22.89
CA HIS A 256 54.34 -22.18 -23.23
C HIS A 256 54.68 -23.38 -24.14
N ALA A 257 55.26 -23.10 -25.22
CA ALA A 257 56.18 -23.92 -25.97
C ALA A 257 57.35 -23.05 -26.41
#